data_5727d8649978dd484dc44a66849b5005
#
_entry.id   5727d8649978dd484dc44a66849b5005
#
_cell.length_a   1.000
_cell.length_b   1.000
_cell.length_c   1.000
_cell.angle_alpha   90.00
_cell.angle_beta   90.00
_cell.angle_gamma   90.00
#
_symmetry.space_group_name_H-M   'P 1'
#
loop_
_entity.id
_entity.type
_entity.pdbx_description
1 polymer ?
#
loop_
_entity_poly.entity_id
_entity_poly.type
_entity_poly.pdbx_seq_one_letter_code
_entity_poly.pdbx_strand_id
1 'polypeptide(L)'
;MGKTKTEAAVTRHRTLWLSDMHLGSPGCKARQLVKFLRQNDCERLYLVGDIFDGWKLKTRFYWTPDHTRVIKAILAKARRGTKVYYLPGNHDAFMRQFVGNRLMLGGVRLMHELVHTTADGRKLLVTHGDQFDVVMRNMQGLAFAGDFAYEAMLKFSDRLAPLQERFGVLPGFSLSA
;
A
#
# COMPACT_ATOMS: atom_id res chain seq x y z
N MET A 1 -45.13 -17.11 12.89
CA MET A 1 -43.97 -17.98 12.52
C MET A 1 -42.72 -17.10 12.44
N GLY A 2 -41.97 -17.07 13.54
CA GLY A 2 -40.73 -16.30 13.61
C GLY A 2 -39.62 -16.99 12.80
N LYS A 3 -39.11 -16.33 11.79
CA LYS A 3 -37.88 -16.79 11.11
C LYS A 3 -36.72 -16.61 12.08
N THR A 4 -36.31 -17.68 12.71
CA THR A 4 -35.00 -17.77 13.42
C THR A 4 -33.91 -17.42 12.41
N LYS A 5 -33.35 -16.20 12.49
CA LYS A 5 -32.11 -15.86 11.82
C LYS A 5 -31.02 -16.77 12.41
N THR A 6 -30.63 -17.79 11.67
CA THR A 6 -29.41 -18.55 11.99
C THR A 6 -28.27 -17.54 11.97
N GLU A 7 -27.74 -17.17 13.14
CA GLU A 7 -26.52 -16.37 13.21
C GLU A 7 -25.42 -17.20 12.58
N ALA A 8 -24.86 -16.70 11.49
CA ALA A 8 -23.73 -17.36 10.85
C ALA A 8 -22.57 -17.44 11.86
N ALA A 9 -22.02 -18.63 12.04
CA ALA A 9 -20.91 -18.86 12.97
C ALA A 9 -19.76 -17.90 12.67
N VAL A 10 -19.25 -17.25 13.71
CA VAL A 10 -18.11 -16.32 13.59
C VAL A 10 -16.83 -17.13 13.46
N THR A 11 -16.11 -16.95 12.36
CA THR A 11 -14.80 -17.58 12.16
C THR A 11 -13.73 -16.79 12.91
N ARG A 12 -12.85 -17.50 13.65
CA ARG A 12 -11.75 -16.90 14.40
C ARG A 12 -10.42 -17.08 13.70
N HIS A 13 -9.67 -15.99 13.58
CA HIS A 13 -8.35 -15.94 12.96
C HIS A 13 -7.32 -15.39 13.95
N ARG A 14 -6.05 -15.77 13.79
CA ARG A 14 -4.97 -15.13 14.54
C ARG A 14 -4.75 -13.70 14.04
N THR A 15 -4.80 -13.52 12.73
CA THR A 15 -4.53 -12.23 12.08
C THR A 15 -5.41 -12.06 10.86
N LEU A 16 -5.97 -10.86 10.70
CA LEU A 16 -6.63 -10.40 9.48
C LEU A 16 -5.90 -9.17 8.94
N TRP A 17 -5.83 -9.09 7.62
CA TRP A 17 -5.20 -8.01 6.88
C TRP A 17 -6.23 -7.42 5.93
N LEU A 18 -6.43 -6.12 5.99
CA LEU A 18 -7.30 -5.37 5.10
C LEU A 18 -6.52 -4.18 4.55
N SER A 19 -6.56 -3.99 3.23
CA SER A 19 -5.98 -2.83 2.55
C SER A 19 -6.97 -2.29 1.53
N ASP A 20 -6.70 -1.10 1.00
CA ASP A 20 -7.38 -0.55 -0.19
C ASP A 20 -8.91 -0.53 -0.06
N MET A 21 -9.41 -0.20 1.13
CA MET A 21 -10.87 -0.15 1.37
C MET A 21 -11.52 1.08 0.74
N HIS A 22 -10.77 2.19 0.61
CA HIS A 22 -11.20 3.44 0.01
C HIS A 22 -12.56 3.94 0.52
N LEU A 23 -12.74 3.97 1.85
CA LEU A 23 -13.92 4.56 2.47
C LEU A 23 -14.03 6.04 2.08
N GLY A 24 -15.19 6.44 1.59
CA GLY A 24 -15.39 7.77 1.01
C GLY A 24 -15.40 7.78 -0.52
N SER A 25 -15.22 6.61 -1.15
CA SER A 25 -15.32 6.42 -2.59
C SER A 25 -16.60 5.67 -2.96
N PRO A 26 -17.29 6.02 -4.07
CA PRO A 26 -18.44 5.27 -4.57
C PRO A 26 -18.13 3.81 -4.91
N GLY A 27 -16.87 3.50 -5.26
CA GLY A 27 -16.40 2.13 -5.57
C GLY A 27 -16.21 1.25 -4.34
N CYS A 28 -16.23 1.81 -3.14
CA CYS A 28 -16.03 1.06 -1.90
C CYS A 28 -17.10 -0.01 -1.68
N LYS A 29 -16.68 -1.23 -1.40
CA LYS A 29 -17.58 -2.37 -1.11
C LYS A 29 -17.98 -2.42 0.37
N ALA A 30 -18.37 -1.27 0.95
CA ALA A 30 -18.59 -1.09 2.38
C ALA A 30 -19.57 -2.11 2.99
N ARG A 31 -20.66 -2.46 2.27
CA ARG A 31 -21.62 -3.47 2.76
C ARG A 31 -20.99 -4.86 2.90
N GLN A 32 -20.16 -5.26 1.94
CA GLN A 32 -19.43 -6.52 1.99
C GLN A 32 -18.40 -6.52 3.12
N LEU A 33 -17.69 -5.40 3.32
CA LEU A 33 -16.74 -5.21 4.42
C LEU A 33 -17.43 -5.35 5.79
N VAL A 34 -18.60 -4.73 5.97
CA VAL A 34 -19.39 -4.89 7.21
C VAL A 34 -19.73 -6.35 7.45
N LYS A 35 -20.21 -7.06 6.41
CA LYS A 35 -20.53 -8.49 6.52
C LYS A 35 -19.30 -9.30 6.91
N PHE A 36 -18.18 -9.08 6.20
CA PHE A 36 -16.90 -9.75 6.46
C PHE A 36 -16.43 -9.53 7.91
N LEU A 37 -16.40 -8.27 8.37
CA LEU A 37 -15.95 -7.91 9.72
C LEU A 37 -16.84 -8.51 10.82
N ARG A 38 -18.11 -8.73 10.56
CA ARG A 38 -19.03 -9.37 11.49
C ARG A 38 -18.89 -10.88 11.57
N GLN A 39 -18.56 -11.50 10.43
CA GLN A 39 -18.40 -12.96 10.33
C GLN A 39 -17.02 -13.45 10.69
N ASN A 40 -16.03 -12.55 10.79
CA ASN A 40 -14.65 -12.91 11.07
C ASN A 40 -14.12 -12.13 12.28
N ASP A 41 -13.66 -12.83 13.28
CA ASP A 41 -12.97 -12.28 14.45
C ASP A 41 -11.47 -12.62 14.41
N CYS A 42 -10.64 -11.82 15.09
CA CYS A 42 -9.20 -12.02 15.09
C CYS A 42 -8.54 -11.47 16.36
N GLU A 43 -7.34 -11.98 16.66
CA GLU A 43 -6.49 -11.41 17.70
C GLU A 43 -5.84 -10.10 17.26
N ARG A 44 -5.45 -10.02 15.97
CA ARG A 44 -4.81 -8.85 15.36
C ARG A 44 -5.51 -8.49 14.06
N LEU A 45 -5.80 -7.21 13.90
CA LEU A 45 -6.33 -6.63 12.66
C LEU A 45 -5.37 -5.57 12.16
N TYR A 46 -4.84 -5.78 10.97
CA TYR A 46 -4.00 -4.81 10.27
C TYR A 46 -4.81 -4.12 9.18
N LEU A 47 -4.87 -2.80 9.24
CA LEU A 47 -5.43 -1.90 8.24
C LEU A 47 -4.24 -1.29 7.49
N VAL A 48 -3.94 -1.81 6.30
CA VAL A 48 -2.68 -1.55 5.60
C VAL A 48 -2.93 -0.65 4.41
N GLY A 49 -2.92 0.65 4.67
CA GLY A 49 -3.04 1.73 3.68
C GLY A 49 -4.38 1.85 2.97
N ASP A 50 -4.66 3.04 2.53
CA ASP A 50 -5.80 3.40 1.68
C ASP A 50 -7.16 2.96 2.26
N ILE A 51 -7.27 3.07 3.59
CA ILE A 51 -8.50 2.78 4.32
C ILE A 51 -9.55 3.85 4.02
N PHE A 52 -9.12 5.11 3.98
CA PHE A 52 -9.93 6.24 3.56
C PHE A 52 -9.47 6.76 2.20
N ASP A 53 -10.40 7.13 1.33
CA ASP A 53 -10.08 7.85 0.10
C ASP A 53 -10.07 9.37 0.37
N GLY A 54 -9.00 9.85 0.98
CA GLY A 54 -8.83 11.26 1.32
C GLY A 54 -8.82 12.18 0.11
N TRP A 55 -8.40 11.68 -1.07
CA TRP A 55 -8.41 12.45 -2.30
C TRP A 55 -9.85 12.68 -2.79
N LYS A 56 -10.67 11.64 -2.79
CA LYS A 56 -12.10 11.76 -3.14
C LYS A 56 -12.86 12.61 -2.13
N LEU A 57 -12.63 12.40 -0.84
CA LEU A 57 -13.28 13.16 0.23
C LEU A 57 -13.00 14.66 0.17
N LYS A 58 -11.78 15.07 -0.31
CA LYS A 58 -11.44 16.48 -0.52
C LYS A 58 -12.11 17.10 -1.73
N THR A 59 -12.33 16.33 -2.80
CA THR A 59 -12.90 16.84 -4.04
C THR A 59 -14.43 16.78 -4.06
N ARG A 60 -14.99 15.68 -3.58
CA ARG A 60 -16.44 15.47 -3.49
C ARG A 60 -16.74 14.56 -2.31
N PHE A 61 -17.30 15.12 -1.26
CA PHE A 61 -17.69 14.35 -0.08
C PHE A 61 -18.72 13.28 -0.44
N TYR A 62 -18.34 12.02 -0.27
CA TYR A 62 -19.21 10.86 -0.46
C TYR A 62 -19.09 9.96 0.76
N TRP A 63 -20.17 9.84 1.52
CA TRP A 63 -20.17 9.03 2.73
C TRP A 63 -21.54 8.37 2.93
N THR A 64 -21.58 7.06 2.96
CA THR A 64 -22.80 6.29 3.15
C THR A 64 -22.90 5.76 4.58
N PRO A 65 -24.11 5.39 5.06
CA PRO A 65 -24.26 4.71 6.34
C PRO A 65 -23.43 3.43 6.48
N ASP A 66 -23.16 2.73 5.37
CA ASP A 66 -22.33 1.52 5.38
C ASP A 66 -20.86 1.84 5.65
N HIS A 67 -20.31 2.98 5.20
CA HIS A 67 -18.95 3.43 5.57
C HIS A 67 -18.85 3.61 7.10
N THR A 68 -19.85 4.28 7.70
CA THR A 68 -19.91 4.43 9.17
C THR A 68 -20.01 3.07 9.87
N ARG A 69 -20.75 2.12 9.32
CA ARG A 69 -20.85 0.76 9.89
C ARG A 69 -19.53 0.01 9.86
N VAL A 70 -18.70 0.19 8.80
CA VAL A 70 -17.34 -0.38 8.74
C VAL A 70 -16.49 0.16 9.89
N ILE A 71 -16.44 1.49 10.06
CA ILE A 71 -15.68 2.10 11.16
C ILE A 71 -16.16 1.60 12.52
N LYS A 72 -17.49 1.58 12.75
CA LYS A 72 -18.06 1.07 13.99
C LYS A 72 -17.69 -0.41 14.24
N ALA A 73 -17.63 -1.23 13.19
CA ALA A 73 -17.25 -2.64 13.31
C ALA A 73 -15.77 -2.79 13.71
N ILE A 74 -14.86 -2.00 13.12
CA ILE A 74 -13.44 -1.98 13.46
C ILE A 74 -13.24 -1.54 14.93
N LEU A 75 -13.87 -0.42 15.32
CA LEU A 75 -13.79 0.09 16.69
C LEU A 75 -14.39 -0.87 17.70
N ALA A 76 -15.46 -1.58 17.33
CA ALA A 76 -16.05 -2.62 18.19
C ALA A 76 -15.11 -3.80 18.40
N LYS A 77 -14.32 -4.20 17.37
CA LYS A 77 -13.27 -5.22 17.53
C LYS A 77 -12.18 -4.75 18.49
N ALA A 78 -11.69 -3.53 18.33
CA ALA A 78 -10.70 -2.96 19.25
C ALA A 78 -11.19 -2.96 20.71
N ARG A 79 -12.45 -2.56 20.94
CA ARG A 79 -13.07 -2.58 22.28
C ARG A 79 -13.22 -3.99 22.87
N ARG A 80 -13.35 -5.01 22.02
CA ARG A 80 -13.40 -6.43 22.46
C ARG A 80 -12.02 -7.06 22.63
N GLY A 81 -10.93 -6.28 22.53
CA GLY A 81 -9.56 -6.74 22.78
C GLY A 81 -8.78 -7.14 21.53
N THR A 82 -9.34 -7.03 20.31
CA THR A 82 -8.55 -7.16 19.09
C THR A 82 -7.50 -6.06 19.02
N LYS A 83 -6.24 -6.42 18.80
CA LYS A 83 -5.16 -5.45 18.57
C LYS A 83 -5.28 -4.92 17.16
N VAL A 84 -5.76 -3.67 17.02
CA VAL A 84 -5.95 -3.04 15.72
C VAL A 84 -4.80 -2.08 15.43
N TYR A 85 -4.17 -2.26 14.27
CA TYR A 85 -3.08 -1.43 13.77
C TYR A 85 -3.52 -0.79 12.46
N TYR A 86 -3.22 0.49 12.31
CA TYR A 86 -3.50 1.24 11.09
C TYR A 86 -2.22 1.85 10.55
N LEU A 87 -1.87 1.47 9.34
CA LEU A 87 -0.71 1.96 8.60
C LEU A 87 -1.23 2.82 7.44
N PRO A 88 -1.08 4.15 7.47
CA PRO A 88 -1.60 5.02 6.42
C PRO A 88 -0.90 4.82 5.08
N GLY A 89 -1.68 4.75 3.98
CA GLY A 89 -1.22 4.76 2.60
C GLY A 89 -1.14 6.17 2.01
N ASN A 90 -1.10 6.26 0.69
CA ASN A 90 -1.03 7.55 -0.01
C ASN A 90 -2.40 8.26 -0.09
N HIS A 91 -3.52 7.52 -0.20
CA HIS A 91 -4.84 8.13 -0.20
C HIS A 91 -5.25 8.69 1.17
N ASP A 92 -4.75 8.10 2.24
CA ASP A 92 -5.00 8.54 3.61
C ASP A 92 -3.74 9.07 4.31
N ALA A 93 -2.80 9.62 3.53
CA ALA A 93 -1.54 10.19 4.03
C ALA A 93 -1.74 11.29 5.10
N PHE A 94 -2.91 11.94 5.14
CA PHE A 94 -3.25 12.91 6.19
C PHE A 94 -3.27 12.28 7.60
N MET A 95 -3.39 10.96 7.70
CA MET A 95 -3.30 10.25 8.98
C MET A 95 -1.86 10.12 9.48
N ARG A 96 -0.86 10.28 8.62
CA ARG A 96 0.57 10.11 8.97
C ARG A 96 1.05 11.11 10.03
N GLN A 97 0.47 12.32 10.06
CA GLN A 97 0.77 13.33 11.08
C GLN A 97 0.44 12.88 12.52
N PHE A 98 -0.42 11.88 12.67
CA PHE A 98 -0.83 11.35 13.98
C PHE A 98 -0.01 10.12 14.40
N VAL A 99 0.86 9.61 13.55
CA VAL A 99 1.76 8.49 13.89
C VAL A 99 2.82 8.96 14.89
N GLY A 100 3.12 8.15 15.88
CA GLY A 100 4.13 8.48 16.91
C GLY A 100 3.60 9.29 18.09
N ASN A 101 2.47 9.96 17.97
CA ASN A 101 1.90 10.81 19.05
C ASN A 101 1.18 9.98 20.13
N ARG A 102 1.36 8.65 20.19
CA ARG A 102 0.62 7.73 21.06
C ARG A 102 -0.91 7.88 20.96
N LEU A 103 -1.38 8.52 19.90
CA LEU A 103 -2.80 8.74 19.67
C LEU A 103 -3.46 7.39 19.37
N MET A 104 -4.28 6.94 20.30
CA MET A 104 -5.12 5.75 20.12
C MET A 104 -6.53 6.21 19.78
N LEU A 105 -6.88 6.15 18.50
CA LEU A 105 -8.24 6.45 18.04
C LEU A 105 -9.15 5.26 18.35
N GLY A 106 -9.84 5.30 19.51
CA GLY A 106 -10.77 4.23 19.90
C GLY A 106 -10.14 2.84 20.04
N GLY A 107 -8.85 2.77 20.44
CA GLY A 107 -8.10 1.52 20.56
C GLY A 107 -7.33 1.10 19.31
N VAL A 108 -7.35 1.90 18.24
CA VAL A 108 -6.57 1.69 17.03
C VAL A 108 -5.21 2.37 17.15
N ARG A 109 -4.12 1.64 16.90
CA ARG A 109 -2.74 2.17 16.91
C ARG A 109 -2.31 2.56 15.52
N LEU A 110 -1.89 3.83 15.35
CA LEU A 110 -1.33 4.32 14.09
C LEU A 110 0.18 4.08 14.07
N MET A 111 0.68 3.52 12.96
CA MET A 111 2.11 3.21 12.75
C MET A 111 2.47 3.43 11.29
N HIS A 112 3.71 3.80 10.99
CA HIS A 112 4.20 3.87 9.61
C HIS A 112 4.42 2.46 9.04
N GLU A 113 5.02 1.62 9.86
CA GLU A 113 5.36 0.24 9.56
C GLU A 113 5.42 -0.57 10.87
N LEU A 114 5.34 -1.86 10.77
CA LEU A 114 5.55 -2.74 11.92
C LEU A 114 6.09 -4.10 11.47
N VAL A 115 6.70 -4.82 12.40
CA VAL A 115 7.14 -6.20 12.18
C VAL A 115 6.09 -7.15 12.76
N HIS A 116 5.50 -7.97 11.90
CA HIS A 116 4.63 -9.07 12.31
C HIS A 116 5.43 -10.36 12.48
N THR A 117 5.25 -11.03 13.61
CA THR A 117 5.82 -12.36 13.81
C THR A 117 4.74 -13.41 13.56
N THR A 118 4.97 -14.26 12.59
CA THR A 118 4.08 -15.38 12.22
C THR A 118 4.10 -16.50 13.25
N ALA A 119 3.23 -17.50 13.08
CA ALA A 119 3.14 -18.65 14.01
C ALA A 119 4.40 -19.51 14.04
N ASP A 120 5.09 -19.59 12.91
CA ASP A 120 6.35 -20.32 12.71
C ASP A 120 7.61 -19.46 13.01
N GLY A 121 7.41 -18.28 13.63
CA GLY A 121 8.50 -17.42 14.08
C GLY A 121 9.12 -16.50 13.00
N ARG A 122 8.66 -16.56 11.75
CA ARG A 122 9.16 -15.65 10.72
C ARG A 122 8.74 -14.21 11.01
N LYS A 123 9.60 -13.26 10.65
CA LYS A 123 9.36 -11.82 10.78
C LYS A 123 8.99 -11.23 9.41
N LEU A 124 7.84 -10.58 9.32
CA LEU A 124 7.34 -9.92 8.12
C LEU A 124 7.26 -8.42 8.39
N LEU A 125 7.93 -7.63 7.58
CA LEU A 125 7.72 -6.18 7.57
C LEU A 125 6.36 -5.89 6.93
N VAL A 126 5.55 -5.12 7.63
CA VAL A 126 4.23 -4.68 7.16
C VAL A 126 4.28 -3.19 6.90
N THR A 127 4.04 -2.82 5.67
CA THR A 127 3.93 -1.43 5.22
C THR A 127 2.98 -1.37 4.03
N HIS A 128 2.41 -0.22 3.72
CA HIS A 128 1.55 -0.05 2.54
C HIS A 128 2.36 -0.16 1.24
N GLY A 129 3.61 0.31 1.24
CA GLY A 129 4.51 0.15 0.10
C GLY A 129 4.49 1.31 -0.90
N ASP A 130 3.64 2.32 -0.76
CA ASP A 130 3.57 3.50 -1.64
C ASP A 130 4.91 4.28 -1.71
N GLN A 131 5.71 4.20 -0.68
CA GLN A 131 7.07 4.75 -0.65
C GLN A 131 7.99 4.11 -1.71
N PHE A 132 7.76 2.85 -2.08
CA PHE A 132 8.56 2.16 -3.09
C PHE A 132 8.15 2.57 -4.51
N ASP A 133 6.91 3.00 -4.73
CA ASP A 133 6.43 3.48 -6.03
C ASP A 133 7.20 4.73 -6.49
N VAL A 134 7.54 5.62 -5.57
CA VAL A 134 8.34 6.83 -5.85
C VAL A 134 9.75 6.42 -6.28
N VAL A 135 10.36 5.45 -5.60
CA VAL A 135 11.69 4.93 -5.94
C VAL A 135 11.66 4.26 -7.31
N MET A 136 10.67 3.40 -7.57
CA MET A 136 10.54 2.71 -8.84
C MET A 136 10.30 3.66 -10.02
N ARG A 137 9.49 4.70 -9.86
CA ARG A 137 9.30 5.74 -10.89
C ARG A 137 10.60 6.48 -11.18
N ASN A 138 11.37 6.84 -10.16
CA ASN A 138 12.66 7.50 -10.32
C ASN A 138 13.69 6.59 -10.98
N MET A 139 13.70 5.30 -10.65
CA MET A 139 14.59 4.31 -11.28
C MET A 139 14.24 4.07 -12.75
N GLN A 140 12.95 4.06 -13.13
CA GLN A 140 12.53 4.00 -14.53
C GLN A 140 13.04 5.21 -15.31
N GLY A 141 12.93 6.42 -14.76
CA GLY A 141 13.49 7.63 -15.38
C GLY A 141 15.00 7.56 -15.57
N LEU A 142 15.72 6.97 -14.60
CA LEU A 142 17.18 6.77 -14.69
C LEU A 142 17.53 5.72 -15.76
N ALA A 143 16.76 4.65 -15.90
CA ALA A 143 16.94 3.64 -16.94
C ALA A 143 16.75 4.23 -18.34
N PHE A 144 15.67 5.02 -18.57
CA PHE A 144 15.46 5.72 -19.83
C PHE A 144 16.59 6.72 -20.14
N ALA A 145 17.10 7.45 -19.14
CA ALA A 145 18.24 8.34 -19.30
C ALA A 145 19.50 7.57 -19.66
N GLY A 146 19.71 6.40 -19.07
CA GLY A 146 20.83 5.50 -19.38
C GLY A 146 20.78 4.97 -20.81
N ASP A 147 19.62 4.52 -21.28
CA ASP A 147 19.40 4.04 -22.65
C ASP A 147 19.65 5.17 -23.66
N PHE A 148 19.13 6.37 -23.39
CA PHE A 148 19.37 7.53 -24.25
C PHE A 148 20.85 7.91 -24.31
N ALA A 149 21.55 7.91 -23.19
CA ALA A 149 22.97 8.21 -23.13
C ALA A 149 23.80 7.14 -23.89
N TYR A 150 23.41 5.88 -23.77
CA TYR A 150 24.03 4.77 -24.48
C TYR A 150 23.84 4.90 -26.01
N GLU A 151 22.61 5.17 -26.49
CA GLU A 151 22.36 5.40 -27.91
C GLU A 151 23.13 6.63 -28.44
N ALA A 152 23.19 7.71 -27.64
CA ALA A 152 23.95 8.89 -28.02
C ALA A 152 25.45 8.58 -28.14
N MET A 153 26.00 7.78 -27.23
CA MET A 153 27.39 7.35 -27.25
C MET A 153 27.71 6.44 -28.45
N LEU A 154 26.81 5.53 -28.82
CA LEU A 154 26.96 4.71 -30.02
C LEU A 154 26.96 5.56 -31.30
N LYS A 155 26.00 6.47 -31.46
CA LYS A 155 25.94 7.38 -32.60
C LYS A 155 27.16 8.29 -32.71
N PHE A 156 27.73 8.69 -31.56
CA PHE A 156 28.96 9.46 -31.51
C PHE A 156 30.17 8.62 -31.91
N SER A 157 30.26 7.39 -31.44
CA SER A 157 31.30 6.41 -31.80
C SER A 157 31.30 6.13 -33.32
N ASP A 158 30.10 5.88 -33.91
CA ASP A 158 29.94 5.64 -35.35
C ASP A 158 30.36 6.87 -36.20
N ARG A 159 30.15 8.07 -35.70
CA ARG A 159 30.62 9.31 -36.39
C ARG A 159 32.13 9.53 -36.30
N LEU A 160 32.73 8.98 -35.23
CA LEU A 160 34.19 9.07 -35.06
C LEU A 160 34.94 7.98 -35.80
N ALA A 161 34.32 6.84 -36.10
CA ALA A 161 34.95 5.69 -36.76
C ALA A 161 35.65 6.09 -38.06
N PRO A 162 35.04 6.85 -39.01
CA PRO A 162 35.75 7.25 -40.24
C PRO A 162 36.89 8.26 -40.01
N LEU A 163 36.87 9.00 -38.91
CA LEU A 163 37.97 9.90 -38.54
C LEU A 163 39.16 9.10 -37.94
N GLN A 164 38.85 8.05 -37.18
CA GLN A 164 39.87 7.14 -36.59
C GLN A 164 40.58 6.36 -37.69
N GLU A 165 39.89 5.89 -38.74
CA GLU A 165 40.50 5.24 -39.89
C GLU A 165 41.39 6.22 -40.67
N ARG A 166 41.01 7.49 -40.76
CA ARG A 166 41.72 8.51 -41.52
C ARG A 166 43.01 9.00 -40.82
N PHE A 167 43.06 8.94 -39.49
CA PHE A 167 44.16 9.42 -38.69
C PHE A 167 45.04 8.31 -38.06
N GLY A 168 44.79 7.03 -38.37
CA GLY A 168 45.63 5.91 -37.95
C GLY A 168 45.73 5.73 -36.44
N VAL A 169 44.73 6.18 -35.69
CA VAL A 169 44.64 5.96 -34.24
C VAL A 169 44.13 4.56 -33.99
N LEU A 170 44.94 3.73 -33.31
CA LEU A 170 44.81 2.31 -33.07
C LEU A 170 43.35 1.77 -32.90
N PRO A 171 43.03 0.65 -33.58
CA PRO A 171 41.77 -0.06 -33.38
C PRO A 171 41.82 -0.83 -32.07
N GLY A 172 41.06 -0.44 -31.09
CA GLY A 172 41.11 -1.17 -29.85
C GLY A 172 40.11 -0.76 -28.80
N PHE A 173 38.82 -0.66 -29.16
CA PHE A 173 37.72 -0.89 -28.23
C PHE A 173 36.42 -1.12 -29.04
N SER A 174 36.26 -2.37 -29.49
CA SER A 174 34.95 -2.83 -29.96
C SER A 174 34.15 -3.26 -28.71
N LEU A 175 33.12 -2.52 -28.33
CA LEU A 175 32.10 -2.94 -27.39
C LEU A 175 31.03 -3.74 -28.12
N SER A 176 31.45 -4.86 -28.74
CA SER A 176 30.51 -5.85 -29.30
C SER A 176 30.89 -7.21 -28.74
N ALA A 177 30.23 -7.61 -27.68
CA ALA A 177 29.96 -9.01 -27.29
C ALA A 177 28.63 -9.04 -26.57
#